data_7084a0b41e27b44f80d27216869c0630
#
_entry.id   7084a0b41e27b44f80d27216869c0630
#
_cell.length_a   1.000
_cell.length_b   1.000
_cell.length_c   1.000
_cell.angle_alpha   90.00
_cell.angle_beta   90.00
_cell.angle_gamma   90.00
#
_symmetry.space_group_name_H-M   'P 1'
#
loop_
_entity.id
_entity.type
_entity.pdbx_description
1 polymer ?
#
loop_
_entity_poly.entity_id
_entity_poly.type
_entity_poly.pdbx_seq_one_letter_code
_entity_poly.pdbx_strand_id
1 'polypeptide(L)'
;TLVTLSSSVYYLIFTHLIGKFSDRYGNKKLLHLSSLLFSINPLLWIFIKSPILLIFIPQMLVGLANAALVIGVTNFTYDSVKPKHRGLCAAYFNILTGIGIFVGSLLGGFLIQYLHIFSISPYILVFALAFIMRTLASLLFLPKIKEVKKVSRLPPMHINITHPFKTLH
;
A
#
# COMPACT_ATOMS: atom_id res chain seq x y z
N THR A 1 -13.91 -4.93 15.18
CA THR A 1 -14.83 -4.37 14.14
C THR A 1 -14.62 -2.87 13.93
N LEU A 2 -14.62 -1.99 14.98
CA LEU A 2 -14.42 -0.53 14.81
C LEU A 2 -13.06 -0.20 14.18
N VAL A 3 -12.00 -0.88 14.58
CA VAL A 3 -10.64 -0.68 14.06
C VAL A 3 -10.59 -0.98 12.55
N THR A 4 -11.25 -2.03 12.09
CA THR A 4 -11.27 -2.37 10.65
C THR A 4 -12.15 -1.43 9.83
N LEU A 5 -13.26 -0.96 10.38
CA LEU A 5 -14.11 0.04 9.73
C LEU A 5 -13.39 1.37 9.51
N SER A 6 -12.53 1.78 10.45
CA SER A 6 -11.78 3.03 10.31
C SER A 6 -10.86 3.05 9.08
N SER A 7 -10.22 1.93 8.73
CA SER A 7 -9.41 1.87 7.50
C SER A 7 -10.22 2.07 6.23
N SER A 8 -11.48 1.62 6.20
CA SER A 8 -12.37 1.83 5.05
C SER A 8 -12.77 3.31 4.91
N VAL A 9 -12.98 4.00 6.02
CA VAL A 9 -13.23 5.45 6.00
C VAL A 9 -12.01 6.19 5.47
N TYR A 10 -10.83 5.89 5.97
CA TYR A 10 -9.58 6.49 5.46
C TYR A 10 -9.34 6.17 3.99
N TYR A 11 -9.64 4.94 3.54
CA TYR A 11 -9.57 4.56 2.14
C TYR A 11 -10.43 5.48 1.26
N LEU A 12 -11.67 5.74 1.64
CA LEU A 12 -12.57 6.63 0.89
C LEU A 12 -12.03 8.06 0.83
N ILE A 13 -11.55 8.59 1.97
CA ILE A 13 -10.97 9.93 2.04
C ILE A 13 -9.74 10.05 1.11
N PHE A 14 -8.84 9.08 1.16
CA PHE A 14 -7.59 9.14 0.39
C PHE A 14 -7.76 8.78 -1.09
N THR A 15 -8.81 8.06 -1.48
CA THR A 15 -9.03 7.67 -2.89
C THR A 15 -9.01 8.88 -3.82
N HIS A 16 -9.68 9.97 -3.44
CA HIS A 16 -9.70 11.20 -4.24
C HIS A 16 -8.31 11.85 -4.39
N LEU A 17 -7.55 11.92 -3.31
CA LEU A 17 -6.20 12.49 -3.31
C LEU A 17 -5.23 11.65 -4.12
N ILE A 18 -5.30 10.33 -3.95
CA ILE A 18 -4.44 9.37 -4.64
C ILE A 18 -4.75 9.31 -6.13
N GLY A 19 -6.00 9.48 -6.55
CA GLY A 19 -6.36 9.59 -7.96
C GLY A 19 -5.61 10.73 -8.66
N LYS A 20 -5.64 11.93 -8.08
CA LYS A 20 -4.89 13.09 -8.60
C LYS A 20 -3.37 12.87 -8.60
N PHE A 21 -2.87 12.18 -7.57
CA PHE A 21 -1.45 11.85 -7.49
C PHE A 21 -1.03 10.86 -8.59
N SER A 22 -1.86 9.85 -8.89
CA SER A 22 -1.64 8.88 -9.96
C SER A 22 -1.49 9.57 -11.32
N ASP A 23 -2.35 10.54 -11.60
CA ASP A 23 -2.33 11.26 -12.87
C ASP A 23 -1.05 12.07 -13.06
N ARG A 24 -0.52 12.61 -12.00
CA ARG A 24 0.67 13.47 -12.03
C ARG A 24 1.99 12.69 -11.96
N TYR A 25 2.07 11.66 -11.13
CA TYR A 25 3.35 11.02 -10.78
C TYR A 25 3.53 9.59 -11.30
N GLY A 26 2.48 9.00 -11.88
CA GLY A 26 2.48 7.67 -12.46
C GLY A 26 2.16 6.55 -11.47
N ASN A 27 1.82 5.40 -12.05
CA ASN A 27 1.26 4.26 -11.31
C ASN A 27 2.34 3.47 -10.57
N LYS A 28 3.57 3.41 -11.09
CA LYS A 28 4.69 2.74 -10.41
C LYS A 28 4.96 3.34 -9.03
N LYS A 29 4.93 4.67 -8.89
CA LYS A 29 5.16 5.33 -7.60
C LYS A 29 4.07 5.02 -6.59
N LEU A 30 2.82 4.88 -7.04
CA LEU A 30 1.73 4.44 -6.17
C LEU A 30 1.95 3.03 -5.64
N LEU A 31 2.38 2.10 -6.49
CA LEU A 31 2.67 0.73 -6.09
C LEU A 31 3.85 0.68 -5.08
N HIS A 32 4.86 1.53 -5.25
CA HIS A 32 5.93 1.66 -4.27
C HIS A 32 5.42 2.21 -2.94
N LEU A 33 4.62 3.29 -2.98
CA LEU A 33 4.03 3.89 -1.79
C LEU A 33 3.19 2.88 -1.01
N SER A 34 2.27 2.19 -1.70
CA SER A 34 1.40 1.19 -1.07
C SER A 34 2.21 0.06 -0.43
N SER A 35 3.21 -0.46 -1.13
CA SER A 35 4.05 -1.55 -0.63
C SER A 35 4.86 -1.13 0.60
N LEU A 36 5.44 0.07 0.61
CA LEU A 36 6.14 0.62 1.77
C LEU A 36 5.21 0.74 2.99
N LEU A 37 4.03 1.33 2.80
CA LEU A 37 3.05 1.51 3.87
C LEU A 37 2.55 0.16 4.42
N PHE A 38 2.28 -0.83 3.55
CA PHE A 38 1.91 -2.17 3.98
C PHE A 38 3.04 -2.91 4.71
N SER A 39 4.29 -2.66 4.34
CA SER A 39 5.44 -3.27 5.03
C SER A 39 5.62 -2.71 6.44
N ILE A 40 5.46 -1.39 6.63
CA ILE A 40 5.62 -0.74 7.93
C ILE A 40 4.46 -1.07 8.89
N ASN A 41 3.26 -1.29 8.37
CA ASN A 41 2.06 -1.46 9.19
C ASN A 41 2.17 -2.54 10.28
N PRO A 42 2.68 -3.76 10.04
CA PRO A 42 2.82 -4.77 11.09
C PRO A 42 3.72 -4.32 12.26
N LEU A 43 4.75 -3.51 11.99
CA LEU A 43 5.60 -2.96 13.05
C LEU A 43 4.81 -2.03 13.97
N LEU A 44 3.93 -1.20 13.43
CA LEU A 44 3.10 -0.30 14.23
C LEU A 44 2.19 -1.08 15.20
N TRP A 45 1.69 -2.25 14.78
CA TRP A 45 0.89 -3.11 15.64
C TRP A 45 1.69 -3.73 16.80
N ILE A 46 3.00 -3.91 16.64
CA ILE A 46 3.89 -4.38 17.73
C ILE A 46 4.09 -3.29 18.78
N PHE A 47 4.29 -2.04 18.33
CA PHE A 47 4.66 -0.94 19.23
C PHE A 47 3.45 -0.23 19.84
N ILE A 48 2.34 -0.11 19.13
CA ILE A 48 1.16 0.62 19.58
C ILE A 48 0.23 -0.31 20.34
N LYS A 49 0.10 -0.09 21.64
CA LYS A 49 -0.79 -0.86 22.53
C LYS A 49 -2.14 -0.20 22.77
N SER A 50 -2.26 1.12 22.54
CA SER A 50 -3.50 1.86 22.74
C SER A 50 -4.49 1.62 21.60
N PRO A 51 -5.73 1.16 21.88
CA PRO A 51 -6.76 0.95 20.86
C PRO A 51 -7.10 2.21 20.08
N ILE A 52 -7.07 3.36 20.73
CA ILE A 52 -7.36 4.66 20.10
C ILE A 52 -6.28 4.99 19.07
N LEU A 53 -5.00 4.87 19.47
CA LEU A 53 -3.89 5.13 18.54
C LEU A 53 -3.87 4.15 17.36
N LEU A 54 -4.31 2.89 17.56
CA LEU A 54 -4.46 1.91 16.49
C LEU A 54 -5.48 2.36 15.43
N ILE A 55 -6.57 3.02 15.83
CA ILE A 55 -7.57 3.55 14.90
C ILE A 55 -7.00 4.70 14.07
N PHE A 56 -6.22 5.59 14.68
CA PHE A 56 -5.74 6.78 14.00
C PHE A 56 -4.48 6.51 13.16
N ILE A 57 -3.47 5.85 13.67
CA ILE A 57 -2.17 5.73 13.00
C ILE A 57 -2.11 4.54 12.04
N PRO A 58 -2.17 3.26 12.48
CA PRO A 58 -2.06 2.14 11.56
C PRO A 58 -3.20 2.08 10.55
N GLN A 59 -4.45 2.37 10.96
CA GLN A 59 -5.60 2.28 10.07
C GLN A 59 -5.64 3.40 9.04
N MET A 60 -5.17 4.60 9.38
CA MET A 60 -4.97 5.67 8.41
C MET A 60 -3.95 5.26 7.34
N LEU A 61 -2.82 4.68 7.74
CA LEU A 61 -1.80 4.20 6.80
C LEU A 61 -2.31 3.04 5.94
N VAL A 62 -3.09 2.11 6.51
CA VAL A 62 -3.74 1.04 5.76
C VAL A 62 -4.74 1.59 4.75
N GLY A 63 -5.56 2.57 5.14
CA GLY A 63 -6.49 3.21 4.22
C GLY A 63 -5.79 3.88 3.04
N LEU A 64 -4.71 4.63 3.32
CA LEU A 64 -3.87 5.25 2.30
C LEU A 64 -3.19 4.20 1.40
N ALA A 65 -2.64 3.14 1.99
CA ALA A 65 -1.98 2.06 1.26
C ALA A 65 -2.94 1.32 0.33
N ASN A 66 -4.18 1.04 0.81
CA ASN A 66 -5.22 0.43 -0.01
C ASN A 66 -5.65 1.33 -1.18
N ALA A 67 -5.84 2.63 -0.94
CA ALA A 67 -6.17 3.58 -2.00
C ALA A 67 -5.06 3.61 -3.08
N ALA A 68 -3.80 3.67 -2.66
CA ALA A 68 -2.67 3.66 -3.56
C ALA A 68 -2.54 2.33 -4.32
N LEU A 69 -2.78 1.18 -3.67
CA LEU A 69 -2.73 -0.13 -4.30
C LEU A 69 -3.83 -0.29 -5.36
N VAL A 70 -5.09 -0.05 -4.97
CA VAL A 70 -6.25 -0.27 -5.85
C VAL A 70 -6.14 0.62 -7.08
N ILE A 71 -5.90 1.92 -6.91
CA ILE A 71 -5.76 2.85 -8.03
C ILE A 71 -4.52 2.51 -8.86
N GLY A 72 -3.39 2.23 -8.20
CA GLY A 72 -2.13 1.90 -8.88
C GLY A 72 -2.25 0.64 -9.74
N VAL A 73 -2.82 -0.45 -9.22
CA VAL A 73 -3.02 -1.71 -9.95
C VAL A 73 -4.02 -1.53 -11.10
N THR A 74 -5.15 -0.85 -10.84
CA THR A 74 -6.18 -0.63 -11.85
C THR A 74 -5.64 0.17 -13.02
N ASN A 75 -5.03 1.33 -12.74
CA ASN A 75 -4.48 2.19 -13.77
C ASN A 75 -3.31 1.53 -14.50
N PHE A 76 -2.41 0.84 -13.78
CA PHE A 76 -1.31 0.09 -14.39
C PHE A 76 -1.84 -0.97 -15.35
N THR A 77 -2.90 -1.69 -14.99
CA THR A 77 -3.56 -2.68 -15.85
C THR A 77 -4.17 -2.02 -17.10
N TYR A 78 -4.83 -0.87 -16.93
CA TYR A 78 -5.42 -0.14 -18.06
C TYR A 78 -4.36 0.40 -19.03
N ASP A 79 -3.22 0.83 -18.51
CA ASP A 79 -2.13 1.36 -19.32
C ASP A 79 -1.30 0.25 -20.02
N SER A 80 -1.24 -0.94 -19.41
CA SER A 80 -0.39 -2.04 -19.89
C SER A 80 -1.11 -3.01 -20.81
N VAL A 81 -2.46 -3.13 -20.72
CA VAL A 81 -3.23 -4.21 -21.34
C VAL A 81 -4.31 -3.66 -22.28
N LYS A 82 -4.42 -4.30 -23.46
CA LYS A 82 -5.50 -3.97 -24.43
C LYS A 82 -6.88 -4.13 -23.79
N PRO A 83 -7.88 -3.29 -24.13
CA PRO A 83 -9.21 -3.31 -23.52
C PRO A 83 -9.85 -4.70 -23.44
N LYS A 84 -9.67 -5.51 -24.48
CA LYS A 84 -10.20 -6.88 -24.57
C LYS A 84 -9.73 -7.81 -23.43
N HIS A 85 -8.53 -7.58 -22.88
CA HIS A 85 -7.91 -8.47 -21.88
C HIS A 85 -7.90 -7.90 -20.45
N ARG A 86 -8.42 -6.67 -20.24
CA ARG A 86 -8.42 -6.02 -18.93
C ARG A 86 -9.19 -6.80 -17.87
N GLY A 87 -10.37 -7.30 -18.24
CA GLY A 87 -11.17 -8.13 -17.33
C GLY A 87 -10.47 -9.42 -16.91
N LEU A 88 -9.77 -10.07 -17.85
CA LEU A 88 -9.01 -11.28 -17.57
C LEU A 88 -7.85 -11.00 -16.60
N CYS A 89 -7.10 -9.90 -16.81
CA CYS A 89 -6.04 -9.50 -15.90
C CYS A 89 -6.57 -9.19 -14.49
N ALA A 90 -7.70 -8.50 -14.37
CA ALA A 90 -8.34 -8.24 -13.09
C ALA A 90 -8.79 -9.54 -12.40
N ALA A 91 -9.32 -10.51 -13.15
CA ALA A 91 -9.71 -11.82 -12.61
C ALA A 91 -8.50 -12.57 -12.06
N TYR A 92 -7.38 -12.64 -12.80
CA TYR A 92 -6.15 -13.25 -12.32
C TYR A 92 -5.60 -12.55 -11.07
N PHE A 93 -5.60 -11.23 -11.05
CA PHE A 93 -5.17 -10.49 -9.87
C PHE A 93 -6.02 -10.84 -8.63
N ASN A 94 -7.34 -10.91 -8.78
CA ASN A 94 -8.25 -11.25 -7.68
C ASN A 94 -8.07 -12.70 -7.21
N ILE A 95 -7.89 -13.65 -8.14
CA ILE A 95 -7.63 -15.06 -7.81
C ILE A 95 -6.33 -15.20 -7.03
N LEU A 96 -5.23 -14.62 -7.52
CA LEU A 96 -3.94 -14.68 -6.84
C LEU A 96 -3.97 -13.99 -5.48
N THR A 97 -4.67 -12.88 -5.37
CA THR A 97 -4.87 -12.18 -4.09
C THR A 97 -5.67 -13.05 -3.12
N GLY A 98 -6.76 -13.68 -3.58
CA GLY A 98 -7.58 -14.59 -2.78
C GLY A 98 -6.78 -15.80 -2.27
N ILE A 99 -5.99 -16.43 -3.14
CA ILE A 99 -5.09 -17.54 -2.74
C ILE A 99 -4.08 -17.05 -1.72
N GLY A 100 -3.49 -15.87 -1.92
CA GLY A 100 -2.52 -15.30 -0.98
C GLY A 100 -3.13 -15.03 0.40
N ILE A 101 -4.35 -14.49 0.44
CA ILE A 101 -5.10 -14.27 1.70
C ILE A 101 -5.40 -15.60 2.39
N PHE A 102 -5.88 -16.60 1.65
CA PHE A 102 -6.20 -17.92 2.18
C PHE A 102 -4.98 -18.60 2.80
N VAL A 103 -3.89 -18.72 2.04
CA VAL A 103 -2.64 -19.33 2.51
C VAL A 103 -2.06 -18.55 3.69
N GLY A 104 -2.02 -17.20 3.59
CA GLY A 104 -1.52 -16.34 4.67
C GLY A 104 -2.32 -16.48 5.96
N SER A 105 -3.65 -16.60 5.87
CA SER A 105 -4.53 -16.79 7.04
C SER A 105 -4.31 -18.14 7.70
N LEU A 106 -4.17 -19.21 6.91
CA LEU A 106 -3.88 -20.55 7.42
C LEU A 106 -2.51 -20.60 8.12
N LEU A 107 -1.47 -20.06 7.48
CA LEU A 107 -0.13 -20.01 8.06
C LEU A 107 -0.11 -19.16 9.34
N GLY A 108 -0.76 -18.00 9.34
CA GLY A 108 -0.84 -17.14 10.51
C GLY A 108 -1.55 -17.81 11.68
N GLY A 109 -2.69 -18.48 11.42
CA GLY A 109 -3.43 -19.25 12.43
C GLY A 109 -2.60 -20.40 12.99
N PHE A 110 -1.95 -21.17 12.14
CA PHE A 110 -1.06 -22.26 12.52
C PHE A 110 0.11 -21.76 13.39
N LEU A 111 0.77 -20.69 12.98
CA LEU A 111 1.87 -20.11 13.75
C LEU A 111 1.43 -19.66 15.15
N ILE A 112 0.25 -19.01 15.27
CA ILE A 112 -0.27 -18.57 16.57
C ILE A 112 -0.57 -19.77 17.47
N GLN A 113 -1.09 -20.85 16.91
CA GLN A 113 -1.49 -22.03 17.67
C GLN A 113 -0.31 -22.88 18.15
N TYR A 114 0.72 -23.05 17.33
CA TYR A 114 1.80 -24.00 17.57
C TYR A 114 3.15 -23.35 17.96
N LEU A 115 3.35 -22.07 17.64
CA LEU A 115 4.62 -21.39 17.94
C LEU A 115 4.61 -20.77 19.34
N HIS A 116 4.81 -21.60 20.35
CA HIS A 116 5.06 -21.15 21.73
C HIS A 116 6.55 -21.10 21.99
N ILE A 117 7.26 -20.16 21.34
CA ILE A 117 8.71 -20.00 21.47
C ILE A 117 9.00 -18.88 22.45
N PHE A 118 9.75 -19.20 23.54
CA PHE A 118 10.40 -18.24 24.43
C PHE A 118 9.54 -17.06 24.87
N SER A 119 8.70 -17.16 25.88
CA SER A 119 8.08 -16.00 26.58
C SER A 119 7.60 -14.82 25.70
N ILE A 120 7.71 -14.90 24.38
CA ILE A 120 7.30 -13.88 23.42
C ILE A 120 5.89 -14.21 22.95
N SER A 121 5.01 -13.22 22.94
CA SER A 121 3.66 -13.38 22.42
C SER A 121 3.68 -13.88 20.97
N PRO A 122 2.95 -14.96 20.62
CA PRO A 122 2.86 -15.48 19.25
C PRO A 122 2.44 -14.43 18.21
N TYR A 123 1.64 -13.44 18.63
CA TYR A 123 1.22 -12.34 17.79
C TYR A 123 2.39 -11.46 17.33
N ILE A 124 3.36 -11.19 18.22
CA ILE A 124 4.55 -10.40 17.88
C ILE A 124 5.37 -11.12 16.81
N LEU A 125 5.52 -12.45 16.92
CA LEU A 125 6.24 -13.26 15.94
C LEU A 125 5.55 -13.23 14.58
N VAL A 126 4.22 -13.35 14.54
CA VAL A 126 3.45 -13.28 13.28
C VAL A 126 3.56 -11.89 12.63
N PHE A 127 3.48 -10.81 13.42
CA PHE A 127 3.65 -9.46 12.87
C PHE A 127 5.09 -9.20 12.39
N ALA A 128 6.10 -9.68 13.12
CA ALA A 128 7.49 -9.57 12.70
C ALA A 128 7.74 -10.34 11.39
N LEU A 129 7.22 -11.57 11.29
CA LEU A 129 7.29 -12.37 10.07
C LEU A 129 6.58 -11.69 8.90
N ALA A 130 5.39 -11.14 9.14
CA ALA A 130 4.63 -10.40 8.12
C ALA A 130 5.40 -9.16 7.63
N PHE A 131 6.08 -8.44 8.53
CA PHE A 131 6.95 -7.32 8.15
C PHE A 131 8.10 -7.78 7.25
N ILE A 132 8.82 -8.84 7.65
CA ILE A 132 9.96 -9.38 6.88
C ILE A 132 9.49 -9.83 5.49
N MET A 133 8.43 -10.64 5.41
CA MET A 133 7.92 -11.19 4.15
C MET A 133 7.43 -10.08 3.20
N ARG A 134 6.73 -9.08 3.71
CA ARG A 134 6.27 -7.93 2.90
C ARG A 134 7.43 -7.07 2.41
N THR A 135 8.42 -6.83 3.26
CA THR A 135 9.62 -6.08 2.88
C THR A 135 10.43 -6.82 1.82
N LEU A 136 10.64 -8.13 2.00
CA LEU A 136 11.32 -8.96 0.99
C LEU A 136 10.56 -8.96 -0.33
N ALA A 137 9.24 -9.17 -0.31
CA ALA A 137 8.42 -9.12 -1.50
C ALA A 137 8.52 -7.75 -2.20
N SER A 138 8.47 -6.66 -1.44
CA SER A 138 8.65 -5.31 -1.96
C SER A 138 10.00 -5.14 -2.65
N LEU A 139 11.09 -5.51 -2.01
CA LEU A 139 12.44 -5.38 -2.54
C LEU A 139 12.69 -6.24 -3.78
N LEU A 140 12.10 -7.44 -3.85
CA LEU A 140 12.30 -8.37 -4.96
C LEU A 140 11.44 -8.04 -6.19
N PHE A 141 10.21 -7.58 -6.00
CA PHE A 141 9.25 -7.43 -7.10
C PHE A 141 9.10 -5.99 -7.59
N LEU A 142 9.15 -4.98 -6.72
CA LEU A 142 8.98 -3.59 -7.14
C LEU A 142 10.01 -3.08 -8.15
N PRO A 143 11.31 -3.41 -8.06
CA PRO A 143 12.28 -2.96 -9.06
C PRO A 143 11.98 -3.49 -10.47
N LYS A 144 11.30 -4.65 -10.57
CA LYS A 144 10.93 -5.27 -11.84
C LYS A 144 9.77 -4.57 -12.55
N ILE A 145 8.98 -3.77 -11.83
CA ILE A 145 7.87 -3.02 -12.40
C ILE A 145 8.42 -1.82 -13.18
N LYS A 146 8.11 -1.76 -14.48
CA LYS A 146 8.46 -0.63 -15.34
C LYS A 146 7.26 0.28 -15.49
N GLU A 147 7.46 1.60 -15.41
CA GLU A 147 6.40 2.57 -15.67
C GLU A 147 6.00 2.53 -17.15
N VAL A 148 4.72 2.39 -17.41
CA VAL A 148 4.17 2.32 -18.76
C VAL A 148 3.63 3.68 -19.21
N LYS A 149 3.10 4.46 -18.27
CA LYS A 149 2.57 5.80 -18.54
C LYS A 149 3.70 6.78 -18.80
N LYS A 150 3.60 7.59 -19.87
CA LYS A 150 4.47 8.75 -20.08
C LYS A 150 4.14 9.79 -19.01
N VAL A 151 4.92 9.79 -17.94
CA VAL A 151 4.75 10.73 -16.83
C VAL A 151 5.55 11.99 -17.13
N SER A 152 4.98 13.17 -16.90
CA SER A 152 5.76 14.39 -16.87
C SER A 152 6.81 14.27 -15.76
N ARG A 153 8.09 14.43 -16.11
CA ARG A 153 9.16 14.50 -15.11
C ARG A 153 8.79 15.63 -14.16
N LEU A 154 8.94 15.41 -12.85
CA LEU A 154 8.87 16.50 -11.89
C LEU A 154 9.75 17.64 -12.41
N PRO A 155 9.24 18.86 -12.57
CA PRO A 155 10.14 19.99 -12.75
C PRO A 155 11.08 19.97 -11.54
N PRO A 156 12.41 20.12 -11.74
CA PRO A 156 13.31 20.27 -10.62
C PRO A 156 12.74 21.38 -9.74
N MET A 157 12.67 21.15 -8.45
CA MET A 157 12.24 22.15 -7.48
C MET A 157 13.31 23.25 -7.49
N HIS A 158 13.28 24.11 -8.50
CA HIS A 158 13.95 25.38 -8.41
C HIS A 158 13.11 26.23 -7.45
N ILE A 159 13.51 26.23 -6.18
CA ILE A 159 13.10 27.25 -5.23
C ILE A 159 13.73 28.54 -5.76
N ASN A 160 13.00 29.24 -6.61
CA ASN A 160 13.41 30.52 -7.09
C ASN A 160 13.14 31.55 -5.98
N ILE A 161 14.10 31.69 -5.06
CA ILE A 161 14.05 32.61 -3.90
C ILE A 161 14.12 34.10 -4.36
N THR A 162 14.25 34.38 -5.66
CA THR A 162 14.66 35.70 -6.14
C THR A 162 13.58 36.57 -6.79
N HIS A 163 12.30 36.20 -6.77
CA HIS A 163 11.26 37.15 -7.24
C HIS A 163 9.99 37.11 -6.38
N PRO A 164 9.91 37.97 -5.33
CA PRO A 164 8.63 38.40 -4.79
C PRO A 164 8.07 39.45 -5.77
N PHE A 165 6.82 39.26 -6.18
CA PHE A 165 5.97 40.24 -6.87
C PHE A 165 6.36 40.63 -8.31
N LYS A 166 5.78 39.95 -9.31
CA LYS A 166 5.33 40.64 -10.52
C LYS A 166 3.80 40.66 -10.49
N THR A 167 3.34 41.90 -10.24
CA THR A 167 2.00 42.41 -10.32
C THR A 167 1.26 42.00 -11.59
N LEU A 168 0.01 41.67 -11.41
CA LEU A 168 -1.08 41.60 -12.37
C LEU A 168 -1.11 42.84 -13.27
N HIS A 169 -1.09 42.60 -14.58
CA HIS A 169 -1.80 43.40 -15.59
C HIS A 169 -2.47 42.47 -16.55
#